data_46ce73e85bd88eaf78fc57d9efc31668
#
_entry.id   46ce73e85bd88eaf78fc57d9efc31668
#
_cell.length_a   1.000
_cell.length_b   1.000
_cell.length_c   1.000
_cell.angle_alpha   90.00
_cell.angle_beta   90.00
_cell.angle_gamma   90.00
#
_symmetry.space_group_name_H-M   'P 1'
#
loop_
_entity.id
_entity.type
_entity.pdbx_description
1 polymer ?
#
loop_
_entity_poly.entity_id
_entity_poly.type
_entity_poly.pdbx_seq_one_letter_code
_entity_poly.pdbx_strand_id
1 'polypeptide(L)'
;MLAAKNVMRKFALPSASATRVATRFQSTKVQGQVIGIDLGTTNSAVALMEGKIPKIIENAEGSRTTPSVVAFTKEGERLVGIPAKRQAVVNPENTLFATKRLIGRRFEDIEVQRDIKQVPYKIVKHSNGDAWVEARGQTYSPAQIGGFVLNKMKETAEAYLGKTVKNAVVTVPAYFNDSQRQATKDAGQIVGLNVLRVVNEPTAAALAYGLEKSDSKVVAVFDLGGGTFDISILDIDNGVFEVKSTNGDTHLGGEDFDIYLLREIVSRFKTESGIDLENDRMAIQRIREAAEKAKIELSSTVSTEINLPFITADASGPKHINMKFSRAQFETLTEPLIKRTVDPVKKALKDANMSTSDISDVLLVGGMSRMPKVVETVKSLFGKEPSKAVNPDEAVAIGAAIQGAVLSGEVTDVLLLDVTPLSLGIETLGGVFTRLIPRNTTIPTKKSQIFSTAAAGQTSVCLLYTSPSPRDTR
;
A
#
# COMPACT_ATOMS: atom_id res chain seq x y z
N MET A 1 64.60 59.67 -39.70
CA MET A 1 63.27 60.00 -40.08
C MET A 1 62.35 59.26 -39.22
N LEU A 2 61.43 59.93 -38.58
CA LEU A 2 60.83 59.69 -37.28
C LEU A 2 60.11 58.35 -37.16
N ALA A 3 60.43 57.66 -35.99
CA ALA A 3 59.83 56.48 -35.51
C ALA A 3 58.55 56.82 -34.75
N ALA A 4 57.46 56.14 -35.07
CA ALA A 4 56.20 56.14 -34.24
C ALA A 4 56.21 54.96 -33.25
N LYS A 5 56.32 55.27 -31.96
CA LYS A 5 56.18 54.32 -30.85
C LYS A 5 54.71 54.10 -30.57
N ASN A 6 54.19 52.89 -30.81
CA ASN A 6 52.90 52.43 -30.39
C ASN A 6 52.96 52.09 -28.93
N VAL A 7 52.14 52.80 -28.12
CA VAL A 7 51.89 52.50 -26.69
C VAL A 7 50.69 51.60 -26.62
N MET A 8 50.89 50.28 -26.36
CA MET A 8 49.84 49.36 -25.96
C MET A 8 49.54 49.56 -24.50
N ARG A 9 48.39 50.16 -24.17
CA ARG A 9 47.84 50.13 -22.86
C ARG A 9 47.16 48.74 -22.61
N LYS A 10 47.78 47.96 -21.73
CA LYS A 10 47.17 46.76 -21.19
C LYS A 10 46.01 47.16 -20.25
N PHE A 11 44.77 46.91 -20.67
CA PHE A 11 43.64 46.89 -19.77
C PHE A 11 43.68 45.57 -18.98
N ALA A 12 44.02 45.63 -17.71
CA ALA A 12 43.83 44.53 -16.77
C ALA A 12 42.35 44.50 -16.37
N LEU A 13 41.64 43.43 -16.75
CA LEU A 13 40.32 43.12 -16.22
C LEU A 13 40.46 42.67 -14.76
N PRO A 14 39.61 43.16 -13.81
CA PRO A 14 39.64 42.65 -12.44
C PRO A 14 39.19 41.20 -12.42
N SER A 15 39.99 40.34 -11.83
CA SER A 15 39.65 38.97 -11.55
C SER A 15 38.46 38.96 -10.60
N ALA A 16 37.27 38.66 -11.09
CA ALA A 16 36.11 38.32 -10.24
C ALA A 16 36.45 37.03 -9.51
N SER A 17 36.78 37.15 -8.23
CA SER A 17 36.81 36.02 -7.33
C SER A 17 35.40 35.44 -7.25
N ALA A 18 35.15 34.37 -8.01
CA ALA A 18 33.94 33.56 -7.86
C ALA A 18 33.97 32.93 -6.48
N THR A 19 33.42 33.64 -5.48
CA THR A 19 33.06 33.06 -4.20
C THR A 19 31.98 32.04 -4.48
N ARG A 20 32.34 30.77 -4.63
CA ARG A 20 31.39 29.65 -4.61
C ARG A 20 30.72 29.69 -3.27
N VAL A 21 29.52 30.28 -3.22
CA VAL A 21 28.56 30.06 -2.16
C VAL A 21 28.17 28.59 -2.27
N ALA A 22 28.94 27.73 -1.62
CA ALA A 22 28.50 26.38 -1.31
C ALA A 22 27.34 26.54 -0.33
N THR A 23 26.12 26.63 -0.82
CA THR A 23 24.92 26.38 -0.04
C THR A 23 25.04 24.95 0.47
N ARG A 24 25.67 24.80 1.64
CA ARG A 24 25.51 23.62 2.46
C ARG A 24 24.00 23.54 2.73
N PHE A 25 23.30 22.66 2.01
CA PHE A 25 22.08 22.09 2.54
C PHE A 25 22.48 21.40 3.85
N GLN A 26 22.37 22.11 4.96
CA GLN A 26 22.33 21.47 6.26
C GLN A 26 21.06 20.62 6.23
N SER A 27 21.18 19.34 5.96
CA SER A 27 20.15 18.38 6.32
C SER A 27 20.02 18.53 7.84
N THR A 28 18.95 19.16 8.28
CA THR A 28 18.63 19.20 9.71
C THR A 28 18.52 17.76 10.15
N LYS A 29 19.50 17.31 10.93
CA LYS A 29 19.55 15.94 11.43
C LYS A 29 18.21 15.66 12.11
N VAL A 30 17.52 14.60 11.71
CA VAL A 30 16.24 14.20 12.30
C VAL A 30 16.46 13.98 13.78
N GLN A 31 15.73 14.70 14.61
CA GLN A 31 15.86 14.59 16.06
C GLN A 31 14.82 13.61 16.61
N GLY A 32 15.27 12.68 17.45
CA GLY A 32 14.44 11.70 18.14
C GLY A 32 14.24 10.41 17.32
N GLN A 33 13.55 9.47 17.96
CA GLN A 33 13.28 8.15 17.40
C GLN A 33 12.44 8.25 16.14
N VAL A 34 12.80 7.48 15.12
CA VAL A 34 12.00 7.28 13.93
C VAL A 34 11.40 5.86 13.98
N ILE A 35 10.10 5.74 13.78
CA ILE A 35 9.41 4.46 13.66
C ILE A 35 9.06 4.16 12.21
N GLY A 36 9.09 2.89 11.84
CA GLY A 36 8.57 2.40 10.56
C GLY A 36 7.18 1.84 10.75
N ILE A 37 6.24 2.28 9.94
CA ILE A 37 4.85 1.82 10.00
C ILE A 37 4.44 1.24 8.66
N ASP A 38 4.04 -0.02 8.67
CA ASP A 38 3.23 -0.61 7.63
C ASP A 38 1.76 -0.26 7.89
N LEU A 39 1.21 0.65 7.11
CA LEU A 39 -0.22 1.00 7.16
C LEU A 39 -0.98 0.11 6.18
N GLY A 40 -1.24 -1.14 6.56
CA GLY A 40 -1.89 -2.12 5.70
C GLY A 40 -3.41 -1.91 5.56
N THR A 41 -4.01 -2.48 4.51
CA THR A 41 -5.46 -2.42 4.28
C THR A 41 -6.24 -3.17 5.37
N THR A 42 -5.76 -4.35 5.75
CA THR A 42 -6.42 -5.22 6.73
C THR A 42 -5.72 -5.20 8.09
N ASN A 43 -4.39 -5.25 8.10
CA ASN A 43 -3.58 -5.19 9.32
C ASN A 43 -2.43 -4.19 9.13
N SER A 44 -2.07 -3.52 10.23
CA SER A 44 -0.92 -2.61 10.29
C SER A 44 0.12 -3.12 11.29
N ALA A 45 1.38 -2.76 11.09
CA ALA A 45 2.49 -3.13 11.96
C ALA A 45 3.41 -1.93 12.19
N VAL A 46 4.10 -1.92 13.34
CA VAL A 46 5.08 -0.90 13.68
C VAL A 46 6.41 -1.55 14.08
N ALA A 47 7.49 -0.99 13.56
CA ALA A 47 8.85 -1.40 13.85
C ALA A 47 9.73 -0.20 14.20
N LEU A 48 10.83 -0.46 14.86
CA LEU A 48 11.89 0.52 15.11
C LEU A 48 13.26 -0.16 15.06
N MET A 49 14.31 0.64 15.05
CA MET A 49 15.67 0.13 15.17
C MET A 49 16.13 0.15 16.63
N GLU A 50 16.62 -0.98 17.11
CA GLU A 50 17.40 -1.09 18.36
C GLU A 50 18.90 -1.23 18.01
N GLY A 51 19.59 -0.12 17.95
CA GLY A 51 20.92 -0.07 17.37
C GLY A 51 20.86 -0.42 15.87
N LYS A 52 21.51 -1.53 15.47
CA LYS A 52 21.50 -1.99 14.06
C LYS A 52 20.43 -3.03 13.75
N ILE A 53 19.67 -3.48 14.74
CA ILE A 53 18.71 -4.58 14.59
C ILE A 53 17.29 -3.99 14.50
N PRO A 54 16.54 -4.25 13.42
CA PRO A 54 15.14 -3.87 13.35
C PRO A 54 14.29 -4.78 14.23
N LYS A 55 13.28 -4.22 14.87
CA LYS A 55 12.38 -4.93 15.77
C LYS A 55 10.93 -4.54 15.54
N ILE A 56 10.08 -5.53 15.36
CA ILE A 56 8.62 -5.36 15.38
C ILE A 56 8.16 -5.19 16.83
N ILE A 57 7.27 -4.25 17.05
CA ILE A 57 6.70 -3.96 18.37
C ILE A 57 5.34 -4.63 18.49
N GLU A 58 5.18 -5.41 19.56
CA GLU A 58 3.90 -6.03 19.90
C GLU A 58 2.94 -4.98 20.46
N ASN A 59 1.68 -5.09 20.08
CA ASN A 59 0.62 -4.24 20.61
C ASN A 59 0.22 -4.65 22.04
N ALA A 60 -0.72 -3.92 22.63
CA ALA A 60 -1.18 -4.17 24.01
C ALA A 60 -1.83 -5.57 24.19
N GLU A 61 -2.27 -6.19 23.10
CA GLU A 61 -2.83 -7.53 23.07
C GLU A 61 -1.80 -8.63 22.80
N GLY A 62 -0.50 -8.28 22.72
CA GLY A 62 0.60 -9.21 22.46
C GLY A 62 0.73 -9.65 21.01
N SER A 63 0.06 -8.98 20.07
CA SER A 63 0.14 -9.28 18.63
C SER A 63 1.12 -8.36 17.93
N ARG A 64 1.83 -8.87 16.93
CA ARG A 64 2.78 -8.12 16.10
C ARG A 64 2.12 -7.30 15.01
N THR A 65 0.85 -7.56 14.76
CA THR A 65 0.01 -6.79 13.83
C THR A 65 -1.26 -6.33 14.54
N THR A 66 -1.79 -5.20 14.11
CA THR A 66 -3.02 -4.60 14.62
C THR A 66 -4.02 -4.46 13.49
N PRO A 67 -5.27 -4.93 13.63
CA PRO A 67 -6.29 -4.73 12.60
C PRO A 67 -6.47 -3.25 12.25
N SER A 68 -6.49 -2.93 10.97
CA SER A 68 -6.75 -1.58 10.43
C SER A 68 -8.27 -1.28 10.46
N VAL A 69 -8.86 -1.44 11.65
CA VAL A 69 -10.30 -1.30 11.90
C VAL A 69 -10.54 -0.20 12.91
N VAL A 70 -11.50 0.67 12.62
CA VAL A 70 -11.93 1.78 13.50
C VAL A 70 -13.42 1.68 13.72
N ALA A 71 -13.87 1.74 14.96
CA ALA A 71 -15.28 1.72 15.29
C ALA A 71 -15.67 2.90 16.20
N PHE A 72 -16.92 3.33 16.08
CA PHE A 72 -17.51 4.37 16.91
C PHE A 72 -18.68 3.77 17.71
N THR A 73 -18.57 3.79 19.04
CA THR A 73 -19.59 3.25 19.93
C THR A 73 -20.81 4.18 20.06
N LYS A 74 -21.86 3.70 20.72
CA LYS A 74 -23.06 4.51 20.98
C LYS A 74 -22.77 5.69 21.91
N GLU A 75 -21.80 5.51 22.79
CA GLU A 75 -21.35 6.49 23.78
C GLU A 75 -20.40 7.55 23.17
N GLY A 76 -20.07 7.42 21.87
CA GLY A 76 -19.16 8.33 21.17
C GLY A 76 -17.68 7.99 21.32
N GLU A 77 -17.36 6.84 21.93
CA GLU A 77 -15.98 6.35 22.03
C GLU A 77 -15.49 5.85 20.69
N ARG A 78 -14.21 6.12 20.38
CA ARG A 78 -13.51 5.59 19.22
C ARG A 78 -12.63 4.40 19.62
N LEU A 79 -12.89 3.26 19.01
CA LEU A 79 -12.10 2.05 19.16
C LEU A 79 -11.23 1.83 17.93
N VAL A 80 -10.01 1.31 18.11
CA VAL A 80 -9.08 1.00 17.01
C VAL A 80 -8.45 -0.37 17.24
N GLY A 81 -8.28 -1.14 16.17
CA GLY A 81 -7.65 -2.45 16.22
C GLY A 81 -8.57 -3.57 16.70
N ILE A 82 -8.06 -4.45 17.56
CA ILE A 82 -8.78 -5.62 18.06
C ILE A 82 -10.09 -5.25 18.78
N PRO A 83 -10.14 -4.22 19.65
CA PRO A 83 -11.39 -3.80 20.26
C PRO A 83 -12.47 -3.38 19.24
N ALA A 84 -12.08 -2.67 18.20
CA ALA A 84 -12.97 -2.29 17.10
C ALA A 84 -13.47 -3.52 16.33
N LYS A 85 -12.58 -4.47 16.01
CA LYS A 85 -12.93 -5.70 15.28
C LYS A 85 -13.90 -6.57 16.07
N ARG A 86 -13.71 -6.72 17.40
CA ARG A 86 -14.55 -7.57 18.26
C ARG A 86 -16.02 -7.14 18.32
N GLN A 87 -16.33 -5.87 18.19
CA GLN A 87 -17.69 -5.35 18.23
C GLN A 87 -18.34 -5.19 16.83
N ALA A 88 -17.63 -5.52 15.75
CA ALA A 88 -18.07 -5.32 14.38
C ALA A 88 -19.42 -5.99 14.06
N VAL A 89 -19.66 -7.19 14.59
CA VAL A 89 -20.91 -7.94 14.39
C VAL A 89 -22.13 -7.19 14.92
N VAL A 90 -22.01 -6.56 16.10
CA VAL A 90 -23.13 -5.85 16.74
C VAL A 90 -23.24 -4.39 16.34
N ASN A 91 -22.23 -3.86 15.64
CA ASN A 91 -22.16 -2.46 15.20
C ASN A 91 -21.55 -2.33 13.79
N PRO A 92 -22.03 -3.10 12.80
CA PRO A 92 -21.39 -3.15 11.47
C PRO A 92 -21.42 -1.82 10.74
N GLU A 93 -22.47 -1.01 10.90
CA GLU A 93 -22.63 0.28 10.21
C GLU A 93 -21.65 1.35 10.68
N ASN A 94 -21.09 1.22 11.87
CA ASN A 94 -20.16 2.21 12.45
C ASN A 94 -18.78 1.60 12.72
N THR A 95 -18.48 0.46 12.08
CA THR A 95 -17.20 -0.21 12.11
C THR A 95 -16.58 -0.15 10.72
N LEU A 96 -15.52 0.65 10.61
CA LEU A 96 -14.87 1.00 9.36
C LEU A 96 -13.62 0.14 9.17
N PHE A 97 -13.52 -0.55 8.06
CA PHE A 97 -12.39 -1.38 7.66
C PHE A 97 -12.12 -1.21 6.17
N ALA A 98 -10.98 -1.68 5.68
CA ALA A 98 -10.55 -1.57 4.29
C ALA A 98 -10.57 -0.13 3.71
N THR A 99 -10.60 0.90 4.56
CA THR A 99 -10.71 2.31 4.13
C THR A 99 -9.50 2.81 3.35
N LYS A 100 -8.36 2.10 3.40
CA LYS A 100 -7.19 2.36 2.56
C LYS A 100 -7.52 2.26 1.07
N ARG A 101 -8.51 1.45 0.66
CA ARG A 101 -9.00 1.35 -0.72
C ARG A 101 -9.65 2.64 -1.23
N LEU A 102 -10.18 3.47 -0.30
CA LEU A 102 -10.86 4.73 -0.60
C LEU A 102 -9.91 5.94 -0.56
N ILE A 103 -8.71 5.79 0.00
CA ILE A 103 -7.79 6.92 0.20
C ILE A 103 -7.39 7.53 -1.14
N GLY A 104 -7.51 8.86 -1.26
CA GLY A 104 -7.20 9.59 -2.49
C GLY A 104 -8.10 9.27 -3.70
N ARG A 105 -9.27 8.63 -3.47
CA ARG A 105 -10.23 8.24 -4.52
C ARG A 105 -11.39 9.22 -4.62
N ARG A 106 -11.88 9.37 -5.85
CA ARG A 106 -13.14 10.08 -6.11
C ARG A 106 -14.32 9.16 -5.86
N PHE A 107 -15.43 9.72 -5.40
CA PHE A 107 -16.66 8.95 -5.16
C PHE A 107 -17.15 8.21 -6.41
N GLU A 108 -16.99 8.82 -7.59
CA GLU A 108 -17.45 8.25 -8.86
C GLU A 108 -16.51 7.16 -9.43
N ASP A 109 -15.36 6.89 -8.80
CA ASP A 109 -14.44 5.86 -9.26
C ASP A 109 -15.12 4.48 -9.25
N ILE A 110 -14.88 3.69 -10.28
CA ILE A 110 -15.52 2.37 -10.46
C ILE A 110 -15.25 1.45 -9.27
N GLU A 111 -14.04 1.49 -8.73
CA GLU A 111 -13.63 0.72 -7.55
C GLU A 111 -14.44 1.14 -6.32
N VAL A 112 -14.63 2.44 -6.10
CA VAL A 112 -15.44 2.97 -5.01
C VAL A 112 -16.90 2.52 -5.14
N GLN A 113 -17.47 2.57 -6.35
CA GLN A 113 -18.84 2.12 -6.62
C GLN A 113 -19.02 0.60 -6.40
N ARG A 114 -17.96 -0.19 -6.53
CA ARG A 114 -17.94 -1.61 -6.13
C ARG A 114 -17.92 -1.79 -4.63
N ASP A 115 -17.05 -1.03 -3.94
CA ASP A 115 -16.91 -1.10 -2.49
C ASP A 115 -18.19 -0.70 -1.75
N ILE A 116 -18.94 0.30 -2.24
CA ILE A 116 -20.26 0.69 -1.69
C ILE A 116 -21.22 -0.51 -1.55
N LYS A 117 -21.15 -1.46 -2.47
CA LYS A 117 -22.01 -2.65 -2.49
C LYS A 117 -21.49 -3.79 -1.59
N GLN A 118 -20.29 -3.65 -1.03
CA GLN A 118 -19.59 -4.73 -0.35
C GLN A 118 -19.38 -4.48 1.14
N VAL A 119 -19.44 -3.22 1.58
CA VAL A 119 -19.21 -2.84 2.96
C VAL A 119 -20.54 -2.56 3.69
N PRO A 120 -20.63 -2.82 5.01
CA PRO A 120 -21.84 -2.57 5.78
C PRO A 120 -22.04 -1.10 6.17
N TYR A 121 -20.96 -0.30 6.17
CA TYR A 121 -20.99 1.13 6.48
C TYR A 121 -21.25 1.95 5.23
N LYS A 122 -21.59 3.23 5.40
CA LYS A 122 -21.88 4.11 4.27
C LYS A 122 -20.62 4.76 3.74
N ILE A 123 -20.45 4.73 2.42
CA ILE A 123 -19.50 5.55 1.67
C ILE A 123 -20.31 6.70 1.05
N VAL A 124 -19.88 7.93 1.26
CA VAL A 124 -20.61 9.14 0.87
C VAL A 124 -19.73 10.05 0.01
N LYS A 125 -20.37 10.84 -0.86
CA LYS A 125 -19.70 11.85 -1.66
C LYS A 125 -19.49 13.12 -0.84
N HIS A 126 -18.27 13.53 -0.63
CA HIS A 126 -17.94 14.81 -0.02
C HIS A 126 -18.10 15.99 -1.02
N SER A 127 -18.19 17.22 -0.52
CA SER A 127 -18.39 18.42 -1.34
C SER A 127 -17.31 18.65 -2.40
N ASN A 128 -16.08 18.20 -2.14
CA ASN A 128 -14.97 18.24 -3.11
C ASN A 128 -15.00 17.09 -4.13
N GLY A 129 -15.98 16.17 -4.04
CA GLY A 129 -16.15 15.02 -4.91
C GLY A 129 -15.39 13.75 -4.50
N ASP A 130 -14.68 13.76 -3.39
CA ASP A 130 -13.94 12.59 -2.88
C ASP A 130 -14.88 11.61 -2.18
N ALA A 131 -14.44 10.34 -2.11
CA ALA A 131 -15.11 9.29 -1.33
C ALA A 131 -14.78 9.49 0.16
N TRP A 132 -15.81 9.69 0.99
CA TRP A 132 -15.74 9.73 2.45
C TRP A 132 -16.59 8.62 3.06
N VAL A 133 -16.43 8.36 4.33
CA VAL A 133 -17.20 7.36 5.08
C VAL A 133 -18.04 8.01 6.15
N GLU A 134 -19.19 7.41 6.47
CA GLU A 134 -20.10 7.91 7.52
C GLU A 134 -20.14 6.91 8.68
N ALA A 135 -20.01 7.40 9.91
CA ALA A 135 -20.25 6.64 11.12
C ALA A 135 -20.90 7.57 12.17
N ARG A 136 -21.94 7.07 12.87
CA ARG A 136 -22.69 7.84 13.87
C ARG A 136 -23.16 9.20 13.37
N GLY A 137 -23.57 9.30 12.11
CA GLY A 137 -24.05 10.56 11.51
C GLY A 137 -22.95 11.60 11.27
N GLN A 138 -21.68 11.25 11.46
CA GLN A 138 -20.53 12.09 11.13
C GLN A 138 -19.79 11.51 9.95
N THR A 139 -19.22 12.38 9.12
CA THR A 139 -18.43 11.99 7.96
C THR A 139 -16.94 12.14 8.22
N TYR A 140 -16.18 11.17 7.76
CA TYR A 140 -14.73 11.10 7.91
C TYR A 140 -14.07 10.87 6.58
N SER A 141 -12.95 11.55 6.32
CA SER A 141 -12.10 11.20 5.18
C SER A 141 -11.38 9.89 5.45
N PRO A 142 -11.05 9.09 4.41
CA PRO A 142 -10.21 7.90 4.56
C PRO A 142 -8.85 8.21 5.22
N ALA A 143 -8.30 9.42 4.99
CA ALA A 143 -7.08 9.89 5.65
C ALA A 143 -7.25 10.05 7.17
N GLN A 144 -8.42 10.55 7.65
CA GLN A 144 -8.70 10.61 9.09
C GLN A 144 -8.77 9.21 9.71
N ILE A 145 -9.42 8.27 9.04
CA ILE A 145 -9.51 6.87 9.53
C ILE A 145 -8.12 6.22 9.53
N GLY A 146 -7.32 6.40 8.47
CA GLY A 146 -5.92 5.98 8.45
C GLY A 146 -5.08 6.63 9.55
N GLY A 147 -5.34 7.91 9.84
CA GLY A 147 -4.72 8.64 10.95
C GLY A 147 -5.01 8.01 12.31
N PHE A 148 -6.23 7.53 12.57
CA PHE A 148 -6.55 6.84 13.82
C PHE A 148 -5.77 5.52 13.96
N VAL A 149 -5.58 4.78 12.86
CA VAL A 149 -4.73 3.58 12.85
C VAL A 149 -3.27 3.96 13.09
N LEU A 150 -2.75 5.01 12.42
CA LEU A 150 -1.39 5.51 12.64
C LEU A 150 -1.17 5.97 14.09
N ASN A 151 -2.17 6.61 14.72
CA ASN A 151 -2.11 6.97 16.13
C ASN A 151 -1.98 5.73 17.03
N LYS A 152 -2.71 4.66 16.74
CA LYS A 152 -2.59 3.40 17.47
C LYS A 152 -1.19 2.79 17.32
N MET A 153 -0.57 2.85 16.14
CA MET A 153 0.80 2.41 15.91
C MET A 153 1.80 3.29 16.70
N LYS A 154 1.59 4.60 16.72
CA LYS A 154 2.37 5.54 17.52
C LYS A 154 2.28 5.22 19.02
N GLU A 155 1.06 5.04 19.55
CA GLU A 155 0.83 4.69 20.96
C GLU A 155 1.51 3.36 21.33
N THR A 156 1.46 2.36 20.44
CA THR A 156 2.15 1.08 20.61
C THR A 156 3.66 1.27 20.73
N ALA A 157 4.25 2.08 19.85
CA ALA A 157 5.69 2.38 19.91
C ALA A 157 6.07 3.22 21.14
N GLU A 158 5.25 4.20 21.54
CA GLU A 158 5.48 5.04 22.72
C GLU A 158 5.39 4.23 24.02
N ALA A 159 4.43 3.30 24.12
CA ALA A 159 4.30 2.40 25.26
C ALA A 159 5.53 1.50 25.40
N TYR A 160 6.06 0.98 24.29
CA TYR A 160 7.29 0.20 24.29
C TYR A 160 8.53 1.02 24.68
N LEU A 161 8.66 2.23 24.11
CA LEU A 161 9.84 3.07 24.30
C LEU A 161 9.86 3.86 25.63
N GLY A 162 8.71 4.02 26.29
CA GLY A 162 8.53 4.87 27.46
C GLY A 162 8.75 6.37 27.15
N LYS A 163 8.66 6.79 25.89
CA LYS A 163 8.86 8.17 25.44
C LYS A 163 8.01 8.50 24.22
N THR A 164 7.77 9.80 24.00
CA THR A 164 7.00 10.29 22.85
C THR A 164 7.73 10.08 21.52
N VAL A 165 6.97 9.72 20.49
CA VAL A 165 7.42 9.53 19.11
C VAL A 165 6.80 10.60 18.22
N LYS A 166 7.64 11.30 17.44
CA LYS A 166 7.20 12.36 16.52
C LYS A 166 7.44 12.02 15.05
N ASN A 167 8.43 11.18 14.75
CA ASN A 167 8.86 10.92 13.38
C ASN A 167 8.49 9.50 12.95
N ALA A 168 8.01 9.37 11.73
CA ALA A 168 7.70 8.08 11.13
C ALA A 168 8.08 8.01 9.65
N VAL A 169 8.37 6.80 9.20
CA VAL A 169 8.31 6.39 7.80
C VAL A 169 7.06 5.54 7.65
N VAL A 170 6.20 5.86 6.69
CA VAL A 170 4.94 5.14 6.45
C VAL A 170 4.99 4.51 5.06
N THR A 171 4.49 3.29 4.93
CA THR A 171 4.49 2.60 3.64
C THR A 171 3.18 2.72 2.90
N VAL A 172 3.26 2.60 1.58
CA VAL A 172 2.13 2.58 0.66
C VAL A 172 2.36 1.52 -0.41
N PRO A 173 1.31 0.99 -1.04
CA PRO A 173 1.44 0.16 -2.23
C PRO A 173 2.27 0.87 -3.30
N ALA A 174 3.11 0.11 -4.01
CA ALA A 174 3.98 0.71 -5.03
C ALA A 174 3.18 1.36 -6.16
N TYR A 175 2.01 0.83 -6.48
CA TYR A 175 1.14 1.31 -7.56
C TYR A 175 0.19 2.45 -7.15
N PHE A 176 0.34 3.02 -5.94
CA PHE A 176 -0.40 4.22 -5.53
C PHE A 176 0.02 5.44 -6.33
N ASN A 177 -0.98 6.25 -6.73
CA ASN A 177 -0.75 7.55 -7.36
C ASN A 177 -0.38 8.62 -6.31
N ASP A 178 -0.05 9.81 -6.78
CA ASP A 178 0.40 10.92 -5.92
C ASP A 178 -0.68 11.37 -4.92
N SER A 179 -1.94 11.43 -5.33
CA SER A 179 -3.06 11.80 -4.43
C SER A 179 -3.19 10.82 -3.27
N GLN A 180 -3.03 9.52 -3.52
CA GLN A 180 -3.08 8.48 -2.49
C GLN A 180 -1.87 8.55 -1.55
N ARG A 181 -0.68 8.83 -2.09
CA ARG A 181 0.56 9.05 -1.32
C ARG A 181 0.46 10.27 -0.43
N GLN A 182 -0.03 11.39 -0.97
CA GLN A 182 -0.21 12.62 -0.21
C GLN A 182 -1.26 12.44 0.90
N ALA A 183 -2.40 11.83 0.60
CA ALA A 183 -3.44 11.54 1.59
C ALA A 183 -2.94 10.62 2.73
N THR A 184 -2.03 9.68 2.43
CA THR A 184 -1.36 8.85 3.46
C THR A 184 -0.42 9.69 4.33
N LYS A 185 0.31 10.63 3.74
CA LYS A 185 1.15 11.58 4.47
C LYS A 185 0.32 12.49 5.36
N ASP A 186 -0.80 12.99 4.84
CA ASP A 186 -1.75 13.84 5.58
C ASP A 186 -2.37 13.09 6.76
N ALA A 187 -2.66 11.78 6.61
CA ALA A 187 -3.13 10.94 7.71
C ALA A 187 -2.17 10.94 8.91
N GLY A 188 -0.85 10.91 8.66
CA GLY A 188 0.16 11.05 9.72
C GLY A 188 0.15 12.43 10.35
N GLN A 189 0.04 13.49 9.55
CA GLN A 189 0.00 14.87 10.05
C GLN A 189 -1.20 15.14 10.95
N ILE A 190 -2.38 14.59 10.61
CA ILE A 190 -3.63 14.71 11.39
C ILE A 190 -3.42 14.25 12.84
N VAL A 191 -2.56 13.25 13.07
CA VAL A 191 -2.28 12.69 14.40
C VAL A 191 -0.94 13.15 14.99
N GLY A 192 -0.37 14.22 14.42
CA GLY A 192 0.86 14.83 14.92
C GLY A 192 2.13 14.01 14.68
N LEU A 193 2.11 13.09 13.71
CA LEU A 193 3.31 12.41 13.21
C LEU A 193 3.93 13.22 12.07
N ASN A 194 5.22 13.49 12.20
CA ASN A 194 6.04 13.99 11.11
C ASN A 194 6.43 12.82 10.20
N VAL A 195 5.71 12.64 9.10
CA VAL A 195 5.99 11.61 8.10
C VAL A 195 7.19 12.07 7.26
N LEU A 196 8.38 11.58 7.61
CA LEU A 196 9.64 11.92 6.96
C LEU A 196 9.67 11.47 5.51
N ARG A 197 9.14 10.29 5.25
CA ARG A 197 9.07 9.67 3.93
C ARG A 197 7.91 8.71 3.83
N VAL A 198 7.32 8.64 2.65
CA VAL A 198 6.42 7.57 2.24
C VAL A 198 7.22 6.63 1.34
N VAL A 199 7.24 5.33 1.64
CA VAL A 199 8.04 4.30 0.96
C VAL A 199 7.13 3.22 0.40
N ASN A 200 7.47 2.67 -0.75
CA ASN A 200 6.72 1.58 -1.35
C ASN A 200 6.86 0.28 -0.53
N GLU A 201 5.76 -0.42 -0.31
CA GLU A 201 5.70 -1.69 0.45
C GLU A 201 6.69 -2.74 -0.06
N PRO A 202 6.73 -3.09 -1.37
CA PRO A 202 7.69 -4.07 -1.86
C PRO A 202 9.14 -3.59 -1.75
N THR A 203 9.38 -2.29 -1.85
CA THR A 203 10.72 -1.72 -1.67
C THR A 203 11.18 -1.81 -0.21
N ALA A 204 10.28 -1.54 0.73
CA ALA A 204 10.54 -1.73 2.15
C ALA A 204 10.85 -3.21 2.48
N ALA A 205 10.07 -4.15 1.93
CA ALA A 205 10.31 -5.56 2.10
C ALA A 205 11.68 -6.01 1.54
N ALA A 206 12.10 -5.45 0.40
CA ALA A 206 13.42 -5.70 -0.16
C ALA A 206 14.55 -5.17 0.74
N LEU A 207 14.37 -4.02 1.39
CA LEU A 207 15.32 -3.50 2.40
C LEU A 207 15.47 -4.47 3.58
N ALA A 208 14.35 -5.00 4.08
CA ALA A 208 14.38 -5.99 5.16
C ALA A 208 15.10 -7.28 4.75
N TYR A 209 14.94 -7.70 3.49
CA TYR A 209 15.63 -8.88 2.95
C TYR A 209 17.12 -8.66 2.73
N GLY A 210 17.52 -7.51 2.21
CA GLY A 210 18.87 -7.24 1.70
C GLY A 210 19.83 -6.62 2.72
N LEU A 211 19.35 -6.23 3.91
CA LEU A 211 20.16 -5.48 4.87
C LEU A 211 21.49 -6.17 5.25
N GLU A 212 21.48 -7.49 5.33
CA GLU A 212 22.67 -8.29 5.73
C GLU A 212 23.38 -8.96 4.55
N LYS A 213 22.99 -8.66 3.29
CA LYS A 213 23.49 -9.35 2.10
C LYS A 213 24.43 -8.45 1.29
N SER A 214 25.61 -8.97 1.03
CA SER A 214 26.65 -8.28 0.24
C SER A 214 26.66 -8.69 -1.25
N ASP A 215 25.95 -9.75 -1.63
CA ASP A 215 25.98 -10.27 -2.99
C ASP A 215 25.03 -9.47 -3.89
N SER A 216 25.48 -9.19 -5.12
CA SER A 216 24.63 -8.59 -6.16
C SER A 216 23.54 -9.58 -6.57
N LYS A 217 22.26 -9.13 -6.51
CA LYS A 217 21.08 -9.97 -6.77
C LYS A 217 19.96 -9.19 -7.41
N VAL A 218 19.30 -9.78 -8.39
CA VAL A 218 18.01 -9.29 -8.89
C VAL A 218 16.90 -10.03 -8.16
N VAL A 219 16.02 -9.27 -7.54
CA VAL A 219 14.94 -9.80 -6.68
C VAL A 219 13.59 -9.38 -7.24
N ALA A 220 12.65 -10.31 -7.29
CA ALA A 220 11.24 -10.02 -7.52
C ALA A 220 10.50 -10.02 -6.18
N VAL A 221 9.79 -8.94 -5.86
CA VAL A 221 8.93 -8.85 -4.68
C VAL A 221 7.48 -8.96 -5.12
N PHE A 222 6.84 -10.07 -4.78
CA PHE A 222 5.43 -10.35 -5.03
C PHE A 222 4.66 -10.08 -3.75
N ASP A 223 3.99 -8.94 -3.70
CA ASP A 223 3.24 -8.48 -2.54
C ASP A 223 1.74 -8.60 -2.79
N LEU A 224 1.10 -9.59 -2.17
CA LEU A 224 -0.34 -9.77 -2.19
C LEU A 224 -0.88 -9.59 -0.77
N GLY A 225 -1.31 -8.36 -0.48
CA GLY A 225 -1.84 -7.95 0.80
C GLY A 225 -3.35 -8.18 0.96
N GLY A 226 -3.95 -7.45 1.91
CA GLY A 226 -5.39 -7.50 2.14
C GLY A 226 -6.21 -6.79 1.07
N GLY A 227 -5.68 -5.73 0.44
CA GLY A 227 -6.43 -4.88 -0.49
C GLY A 227 -5.78 -4.62 -1.83
N THR A 228 -4.48 -4.84 -1.94
CA THR A 228 -3.68 -4.51 -3.13
C THR A 228 -2.75 -5.65 -3.50
N PHE A 229 -2.39 -5.68 -4.76
CA PHE A 229 -1.34 -6.53 -5.32
C PHE A 229 -0.27 -5.66 -5.96
N ASP A 230 0.98 -5.86 -5.59
CA ASP A 230 2.14 -5.21 -6.20
C ASP A 230 3.20 -6.24 -6.59
N ILE A 231 3.87 -6.01 -7.70
CA ILE A 231 5.07 -6.71 -8.14
C ILE A 231 6.15 -5.69 -8.46
N SER A 232 7.32 -5.84 -7.83
CA SER A 232 8.48 -4.99 -8.11
C SER A 232 9.70 -5.83 -8.41
N ILE A 233 10.48 -5.41 -9.41
CA ILE A 233 11.76 -6.00 -9.76
C ILE A 233 12.84 -5.03 -9.30
N LEU A 234 13.75 -5.51 -8.45
CA LEU A 234 14.82 -4.73 -7.86
C LEU A 234 16.18 -5.35 -8.14
N ASP A 235 17.16 -4.50 -8.33
CA ASP A 235 18.58 -4.84 -8.30
C ASP A 235 19.14 -4.43 -6.94
N ILE A 236 19.78 -5.36 -6.25
CA ILE A 236 20.40 -5.15 -4.94
C ILE A 236 21.88 -5.40 -5.11
N ASP A 237 22.70 -4.36 -4.94
CA ASP A 237 24.15 -4.46 -5.07
C ASP A 237 24.85 -3.60 -4.01
N ASN A 238 25.61 -4.22 -3.11
CA ASN A 238 26.44 -3.54 -2.11
C ASN A 238 25.72 -2.42 -1.34
N GLY A 239 24.52 -2.66 -0.83
CA GLY A 239 23.72 -1.68 -0.10
C GLY A 239 22.94 -0.70 -0.99
N VAL A 240 23.05 -0.79 -2.32
CA VAL A 240 22.24 -0.03 -3.26
C VAL A 240 21.03 -0.89 -3.66
N PHE A 241 19.84 -0.35 -3.46
CA PHE A 241 18.55 -0.97 -3.82
C PHE A 241 17.95 -0.13 -4.96
N GLU A 242 18.00 -0.65 -6.17
CA GLU A 242 17.48 0.03 -7.35
C GLU A 242 16.23 -0.68 -7.88
N VAL A 243 15.08 -0.02 -7.82
CA VAL A 243 13.86 -0.51 -8.45
C VAL A 243 13.99 -0.36 -9.96
N LYS A 244 13.90 -1.47 -10.69
CA LYS A 244 13.94 -1.47 -12.18
C LYS A 244 12.54 -1.28 -12.76
N SER A 245 11.54 -1.90 -12.14
CA SER A 245 10.14 -1.73 -12.55
C SER A 245 9.20 -2.08 -11.42
N THR A 246 7.98 -1.52 -11.49
CA THR A 246 6.86 -1.90 -10.63
C THR A 246 5.58 -1.96 -11.44
N ASN A 247 4.68 -2.86 -11.06
CA ASN A 247 3.33 -2.97 -11.60
C ASN A 247 2.40 -3.50 -10.52
N GLY A 248 1.07 -3.46 -10.72
CA GLY A 248 0.16 -3.95 -9.69
C GLY A 248 -1.32 -3.79 -10.04
N ASP A 249 -2.14 -4.12 -9.04
CA ASP A 249 -3.58 -3.95 -9.05
C ASP A 249 -4.01 -3.37 -7.70
N THR A 250 -4.45 -2.13 -7.69
CA THR A 250 -4.83 -1.40 -6.47
C THR A 250 -6.15 -1.84 -5.86
N HIS A 251 -6.83 -2.83 -6.46
CA HIS A 251 -8.09 -3.39 -5.98
C HIS A 251 -8.10 -4.92 -6.11
N LEU A 252 -7.04 -5.57 -5.62
CA LEU A 252 -6.89 -7.02 -5.56
C LEU A 252 -6.16 -7.43 -4.29
N GLY A 253 -6.82 -8.13 -3.39
CA GLY A 253 -6.22 -8.59 -2.14
C GLY A 253 -7.13 -9.54 -1.37
N GLY A 254 -6.72 -9.92 -0.16
CA GLY A 254 -7.40 -10.90 0.68
C GLY A 254 -8.88 -10.62 0.94
N GLU A 255 -9.28 -9.33 1.02
CA GLU A 255 -10.69 -8.92 1.12
C GLU A 255 -11.54 -9.45 -0.04
N ASP A 256 -10.99 -9.47 -1.26
CA ASP A 256 -11.72 -9.98 -2.44
C ASP A 256 -11.92 -11.50 -2.34
N PHE A 257 -10.93 -12.22 -1.81
CA PHE A 257 -11.04 -13.66 -1.55
C PHE A 257 -12.11 -13.96 -0.49
N ASP A 258 -12.20 -13.15 0.56
CA ASP A 258 -13.24 -13.26 1.58
C ASP A 258 -14.63 -13.02 1.01
N ILE A 259 -14.77 -12.01 0.12
CA ILE A 259 -16.04 -11.70 -0.55
C ILE A 259 -16.50 -12.84 -1.45
N TYR A 260 -15.59 -13.50 -2.16
CA TYR A 260 -15.94 -14.66 -3.00
C TYR A 260 -16.48 -15.80 -2.14
N LEU A 261 -15.81 -16.12 -1.01
CA LEU A 261 -16.27 -17.15 -0.10
C LEU A 261 -17.57 -16.77 0.60
N LEU A 262 -17.72 -15.51 1.04
CA LEU A 262 -18.96 -14.98 1.61
C LEU A 262 -20.14 -15.18 0.66
N ARG A 263 -20.01 -14.79 -0.61
CA ARG A 263 -21.05 -14.94 -1.62
C ARG A 263 -21.44 -16.40 -1.84
N GLU A 264 -20.46 -17.29 -1.86
CA GLU A 264 -20.70 -18.73 -1.98
C GLU A 264 -21.49 -19.26 -0.80
N ILE A 265 -21.14 -18.85 0.45
CA ILE A 265 -21.88 -19.25 1.66
C ILE A 265 -23.32 -18.73 1.61
N VAL A 266 -23.54 -17.46 1.28
CA VAL A 266 -24.86 -16.84 1.19
C VAL A 266 -25.71 -17.55 0.12
N SER A 267 -25.13 -17.82 -1.05
CA SER A 267 -25.80 -18.50 -2.16
C SER A 267 -26.21 -19.93 -1.78
N ARG A 268 -25.33 -20.70 -1.16
CA ARG A 268 -25.66 -22.07 -0.70
C ARG A 268 -26.76 -22.04 0.38
N PHE A 269 -26.63 -21.14 1.35
CA PHE A 269 -27.64 -21.01 2.41
C PHE A 269 -29.01 -20.65 1.83
N LYS A 270 -29.07 -19.72 0.87
CA LYS A 270 -30.31 -19.37 0.17
C LYS A 270 -30.90 -20.56 -0.59
N THR A 271 -30.07 -21.38 -1.22
CA THR A 271 -30.52 -22.59 -1.94
C THR A 271 -31.08 -23.64 -0.97
N GLU A 272 -30.46 -23.82 0.18
CA GLU A 272 -30.85 -24.84 1.18
C GLU A 272 -32.06 -24.42 2.03
N SER A 273 -32.10 -23.15 2.45
CA SER A 273 -33.11 -22.64 3.38
C SER A 273 -34.24 -21.83 2.72
N GLY A 274 -34.07 -21.38 1.48
CA GLY A 274 -34.95 -20.43 0.80
C GLY A 274 -34.85 -19.00 1.33
N ILE A 275 -33.97 -18.70 2.29
CA ILE A 275 -33.86 -17.40 2.95
C ILE A 275 -32.69 -16.61 2.35
N ASP A 276 -32.95 -15.36 2.00
CA ASP A 276 -31.94 -14.41 1.53
C ASP A 276 -31.37 -13.57 2.68
N LEU A 277 -30.05 -13.67 2.90
CA LEU A 277 -29.34 -12.93 3.96
C LEU A 277 -28.72 -11.61 3.47
N GLU A 278 -28.79 -11.27 2.18
CA GLU A 278 -28.09 -10.11 1.61
C GLU A 278 -28.41 -8.79 2.31
N ASN A 279 -29.62 -8.63 2.86
CA ASN A 279 -30.06 -7.43 3.56
C ASN A 279 -29.88 -7.50 5.08
N ASP A 280 -29.47 -8.64 5.65
CA ASP A 280 -29.18 -8.77 7.07
C ASP A 280 -27.71 -8.45 7.35
N ARG A 281 -27.45 -7.20 7.72
CA ARG A 281 -26.08 -6.71 7.96
C ARG A 281 -25.34 -7.46 9.07
N MET A 282 -26.05 -7.90 10.11
CA MET A 282 -25.43 -8.68 11.19
C MET A 282 -25.07 -10.08 10.72
N ALA A 283 -25.96 -10.74 9.97
CA ALA A 283 -25.69 -12.04 9.39
C ALA A 283 -24.52 -11.96 8.39
N ILE A 284 -24.53 -10.99 7.49
CA ILE A 284 -23.45 -10.76 6.53
C ILE A 284 -22.11 -10.50 7.22
N GLN A 285 -22.07 -9.70 8.31
CA GLN A 285 -20.84 -9.46 9.05
C GLN A 285 -20.33 -10.74 9.75
N ARG A 286 -21.20 -11.55 10.32
CA ARG A 286 -20.83 -12.86 10.88
C ARG A 286 -20.28 -13.82 9.83
N ILE A 287 -20.90 -13.85 8.66
CA ILE A 287 -20.42 -14.68 7.53
C ILE A 287 -19.07 -14.15 7.02
N ARG A 288 -18.86 -12.83 6.96
CA ARG A 288 -17.57 -12.23 6.58
C ARG A 288 -16.44 -12.67 7.50
N GLU A 289 -16.65 -12.58 8.80
CA GLU A 289 -15.64 -13.01 9.79
C GLU A 289 -15.35 -14.51 9.70
N ALA A 290 -16.39 -15.33 9.48
CA ALA A 290 -16.23 -16.76 9.29
C ALA A 290 -15.50 -17.09 7.97
N ALA A 291 -15.75 -16.33 6.89
CA ALA A 291 -15.05 -16.47 5.62
C ALA A 291 -13.57 -16.11 5.73
N GLU A 292 -13.22 -14.98 6.37
CA GLU A 292 -11.83 -14.61 6.66
C GLU A 292 -11.12 -15.71 7.46
N LYS A 293 -11.74 -16.19 8.52
CA LYS A 293 -11.20 -17.28 9.36
C LYS A 293 -10.99 -18.55 8.53
N ALA A 294 -11.97 -18.97 7.75
CA ALA A 294 -11.88 -20.15 6.89
C ALA A 294 -10.78 -20.02 5.85
N LYS A 295 -10.63 -18.85 5.20
CA LYS A 295 -9.52 -18.56 4.29
C LYS A 295 -8.16 -18.77 4.96
N ILE A 296 -7.98 -18.24 6.16
CA ILE A 296 -6.74 -18.38 6.93
C ILE A 296 -6.48 -19.85 7.28
N GLU A 297 -7.46 -20.57 7.76
CA GLU A 297 -7.36 -21.99 8.11
C GLU A 297 -7.02 -22.85 6.88
N LEU A 298 -7.64 -22.59 5.73
CA LEU A 298 -7.38 -23.31 4.48
C LEU A 298 -5.97 -23.10 3.91
N SER A 299 -5.23 -22.13 4.40
CA SER A 299 -3.79 -21.99 4.07
C SER A 299 -2.94 -23.09 4.73
N SER A 300 -3.36 -23.64 5.85
CA SER A 300 -2.64 -24.69 6.60
C SER A 300 -3.34 -26.05 6.57
N THR A 301 -4.69 -26.08 6.51
CA THR A 301 -5.50 -27.31 6.52
C THR A 301 -6.07 -27.60 5.13
N VAL A 302 -6.41 -28.85 4.85
CA VAL A 302 -7.02 -29.28 3.59
C VAL A 302 -8.54 -29.05 3.54
N SER A 303 -9.16 -28.83 4.72
CA SER A 303 -10.58 -28.53 4.83
C SER A 303 -10.85 -27.79 6.15
N THR A 304 -11.92 -27.00 6.16
CA THR A 304 -12.45 -26.31 7.36
C THR A 304 -13.96 -26.39 7.40
N GLU A 305 -14.54 -26.13 8.56
CA GLU A 305 -15.97 -26.10 8.80
C GLU A 305 -16.39 -24.70 9.25
N ILE A 306 -17.42 -24.17 8.58
CA ILE A 306 -18.06 -22.90 8.93
C ILE A 306 -19.34 -23.22 9.68
N ASN A 307 -19.33 -22.94 10.98
CA ASN A 307 -20.48 -23.16 11.87
C ASN A 307 -20.93 -21.81 12.47
N LEU A 308 -22.10 -21.35 12.04
CA LEU A 308 -22.73 -20.11 12.51
C LEU A 308 -24.13 -20.43 13.03
N PRO A 309 -24.25 -20.72 14.34
CA PRO A 309 -25.56 -21.00 14.97
C PRO A 309 -26.38 -19.71 15.02
N PHE A 310 -27.71 -19.86 14.89
CA PHE A 310 -28.70 -18.78 15.00
C PHE A 310 -28.34 -17.61 14.05
N ILE A 311 -28.12 -17.94 12.77
CA ILE A 311 -27.78 -16.90 11.76
C ILE A 311 -29.02 -16.05 11.42
N THR A 312 -30.17 -16.66 11.38
CA THR A 312 -31.48 -16.03 11.20
C THR A 312 -32.59 -16.94 11.75
N ALA A 313 -33.86 -16.53 11.62
CA ALA A 313 -35.02 -17.34 11.98
C ALA A 313 -36.19 -17.10 11.01
N ASP A 314 -37.02 -18.11 10.79
CA ASP A 314 -38.29 -18.02 10.09
C ASP A 314 -39.44 -18.63 10.91
N ALA A 315 -40.61 -18.81 10.33
CA ALA A 315 -41.76 -19.40 11.00
C ALA A 315 -41.53 -20.84 11.50
N SER A 316 -40.55 -21.57 10.97
CA SER A 316 -40.16 -22.91 11.40
C SER A 316 -39.12 -22.94 12.53
N GLY A 317 -38.63 -21.74 12.93
CA GLY A 317 -37.65 -21.59 14.01
C GLY A 317 -36.29 -21.08 13.56
N PRO A 318 -35.27 -21.18 14.44
CA PRO A 318 -33.93 -20.68 14.14
C PRO A 318 -33.26 -21.49 13.04
N LYS A 319 -32.44 -20.77 12.23
CA LYS A 319 -31.63 -21.33 11.15
C LYS A 319 -30.17 -21.18 11.47
N HIS A 320 -29.38 -22.14 10.99
CA HIS A 320 -27.95 -22.22 11.26
C HIS A 320 -27.22 -22.44 9.94
N ILE A 321 -25.98 -21.92 9.85
CA ILE A 321 -25.07 -22.31 8.76
C ILE A 321 -24.12 -23.37 9.34
N ASN A 322 -24.06 -24.53 8.70
CA ASN A 322 -23.05 -25.55 8.93
C ASN A 322 -22.58 -26.07 7.57
N MET A 323 -21.42 -25.58 7.13
CA MET A 323 -20.89 -25.88 5.79
C MET A 323 -19.42 -26.28 5.90
N LYS A 324 -19.04 -27.31 5.16
CA LYS A 324 -17.66 -27.72 5.02
C LYS A 324 -17.09 -27.24 3.69
N PHE A 325 -15.91 -26.65 3.75
CA PHE A 325 -15.15 -26.22 2.57
C PHE A 325 -13.79 -26.92 2.53
N SER A 326 -13.42 -27.46 1.37
CA SER A 326 -12.07 -27.91 1.13
C SER A 326 -11.20 -26.79 0.53
N ARG A 327 -9.88 -26.90 0.71
CA ARG A 327 -8.90 -26.02 0.06
C ARG A 327 -9.11 -26.00 -1.46
N ALA A 328 -9.30 -27.15 -2.10
CA ALA A 328 -9.51 -27.25 -3.54
C ALA A 328 -10.76 -26.49 -4.02
N GLN A 329 -11.87 -26.54 -3.25
CA GLN A 329 -13.07 -25.75 -3.56
C GLN A 329 -12.79 -24.26 -3.46
N PHE A 330 -12.09 -23.83 -2.41
CA PHE A 330 -11.72 -22.42 -2.23
C PHE A 330 -10.79 -21.92 -3.32
N GLU A 331 -9.78 -22.71 -3.69
CA GLU A 331 -8.84 -22.39 -4.78
C GLU A 331 -9.54 -22.28 -6.13
N THR A 332 -10.49 -23.18 -6.42
CA THR A 332 -11.31 -23.12 -7.65
C THR A 332 -12.18 -21.87 -7.66
N LEU A 333 -12.83 -21.56 -6.53
CA LEU A 333 -13.69 -20.38 -6.38
C LEU A 333 -12.90 -19.08 -6.62
N THR A 334 -11.67 -19.01 -6.13
CA THR A 334 -10.84 -17.79 -6.14
C THR A 334 -9.82 -17.75 -7.29
N GLU A 335 -9.79 -18.74 -8.15
CA GLU A 335 -8.89 -18.81 -9.32
C GLU A 335 -8.88 -17.53 -10.18
N PRO A 336 -10.04 -16.90 -10.46
CA PRO A 336 -10.07 -15.65 -11.25
C PRO A 336 -9.26 -14.51 -10.59
N LEU A 337 -9.22 -14.46 -9.26
CA LEU A 337 -8.43 -13.45 -8.52
C LEU A 337 -6.93 -13.73 -8.65
N ILE A 338 -6.53 -14.99 -8.52
CA ILE A 338 -5.12 -15.39 -8.67
C ILE A 338 -4.63 -15.11 -10.10
N LYS A 339 -5.43 -15.37 -11.11
CA LYS A 339 -5.09 -15.07 -12.51
C LYS A 339 -4.82 -13.60 -12.77
N ARG A 340 -5.47 -12.68 -12.03
CA ARG A 340 -5.23 -11.24 -12.15
C ARG A 340 -3.81 -10.83 -11.75
N THR A 341 -3.08 -11.63 -10.97
CA THR A 341 -1.69 -11.34 -10.61
C THR A 341 -0.69 -11.61 -11.74
N VAL A 342 -1.05 -12.48 -12.70
CA VAL A 342 -0.13 -12.99 -13.73
C VAL A 342 0.31 -11.89 -14.71
N ASP A 343 -0.64 -11.12 -15.23
CA ASP A 343 -0.36 -10.08 -16.22
C ASP A 343 0.52 -8.94 -15.67
N PRO A 344 0.29 -8.42 -14.45
CA PRO A 344 1.22 -7.45 -13.84
C PRO A 344 2.64 -8.00 -13.71
N VAL A 345 2.83 -9.28 -13.32
CA VAL A 345 4.16 -9.90 -13.24
C VAL A 345 4.85 -9.89 -14.59
N LYS A 346 4.17 -10.34 -15.66
CA LYS A 346 4.72 -10.32 -17.03
C LYS A 346 5.09 -8.92 -17.49
N LYS A 347 4.24 -7.91 -17.18
CA LYS A 347 4.49 -6.51 -17.50
C LYS A 347 5.70 -5.96 -16.76
N ALA A 348 5.84 -6.25 -15.47
CA ALA A 348 6.98 -5.81 -14.67
C ALA A 348 8.30 -6.38 -15.21
N LEU A 349 8.36 -7.67 -15.51
CA LEU A 349 9.54 -8.29 -16.14
C LEU A 349 9.88 -7.65 -17.49
N LYS A 350 8.87 -7.44 -18.34
CA LYS A 350 9.06 -6.77 -19.65
C LYS A 350 9.56 -5.34 -19.48
N ASP A 351 9.00 -4.57 -18.54
CA ASP A 351 9.40 -3.18 -18.30
C ASP A 351 10.82 -3.07 -17.73
N ALA A 352 11.24 -4.07 -16.92
CA ALA A 352 12.62 -4.20 -16.45
C ALA A 352 13.59 -4.68 -17.53
N ASN A 353 13.08 -5.10 -18.70
CA ASN A 353 13.84 -5.76 -19.76
C ASN A 353 14.56 -7.03 -19.25
N MET A 354 13.87 -7.81 -18.43
CA MET A 354 14.37 -9.03 -17.77
C MET A 354 13.46 -10.21 -18.06
N SER A 355 14.04 -11.39 -17.99
CA SER A 355 13.37 -12.68 -18.02
C SER A 355 13.27 -13.28 -16.62
N THR A 356 12.52 -14.36 -16.44
CA THR A 356 12.42 -15.06 -15.15
C THR A 356 13.74 -15.72 -14.74
N SER A 357 14.63 -16.03 -15.70
CA SER A 357 15.98 -16.57 -15.44
C SER A 357 16.91 -15.54 -14.79
N ASP A 358 16.70 -14.25 -15.04
CA ASP A 358 17.52 -13.17 -14.50
C ASP A 358 17.20 -12.88 -13.03
N ILE A 359 16.04 -13.34 -12.54
CA ILE A 359 15.63 -13.17 -11.15
C ILE A 359 16.37 -14.16 -10.25
N SER A 360 17.14 -13.67 -9.31
CA SER A 360 17.87 -14.50 -8.33
C SER A 360 16.92 -15.08 -7.28
N ASP A 361 16.14 -14.25 -6.63
CA ASP A 361 15.21 -14.61 -5.56
C ASP A 361 13.83 -14.00 -5.78
N VAL A 362 12.78 -14.71 -5.35
CA VAL A 362 11.40 -14.20 -5.33
C VAL A 362 10.94 -14.12 -3.89
N LEU A 363 10.59 -12.92 -3.44
CA LEU A 363 10.09 -12.68 -2.09
C LEU A 363 8.56 -12.65 -2.11
N LEU A 364 7.95 -13.35 -1.16
CA LEU A 364 6.52 -13.30 -0.91
C LEU A 364 6.23 -12.37 0.26
N VAL A 365 5.40 -11.38 0.03
CA VAL A 365 5.01 -10.35 0.99
C VAL A 365 3.48 -10.25 1.02
N GLY A 366 2.94 -9.77 2.14
CA GLY A 366 1.50 -9.70 2.38
C GLY A 366 0.88 -11.03 2.80
N GLY A 367 -0.11 -10.95 3.69
CA GLY A 367 -0.70 -12.14 4.30
C GLY A 367 -1.34 -13.11 3.32
N MET A 368 -1.87 -12.61 2.19
CA MET A 368 -2.52 -13.46 1.19
C MET A 368 -1.52 -14.30 0.38
N SER A 369 -0.24 -13.93 0.34
CA SER A 369 0.83 -14.72 -0.27
C SER A 369 1.08 -16.07 0.44
N ARG A 370 0.52 -16.27 1.63
CA ARG A 370 0.56 -17.56 2.37
C ARG A 370 -0.34 -18.64 1.77
N MET A 371 -1.29 -18.26 0.90
CA MET A 371 -2.20 -19.22 0.26
C MET A 371 -1.43 -20.19 -0.63
N PRO A 372 -1.59 -21.54 -0.47
CA PRO A 372 -0.81 -22.53 -1.22
C PRO A 372 -0.90 -22.34 -2.74
N LYS A 373 -2.08 -22.02 -3.28
CA LYS A 373 -2.26 -21.79 -4.72
C LYS A 373 -1.54 -20.54 -5.22
N VAL A 374 -1.39 -19.50 -4.40
CA VAL A 374 -0.58 -18.33 -4.73
C VAL A 374 0.90 -18.71 -4.80
N VAL A 375 1.41 -19.45 -3.80
CA VAL A 375 2.79 -19.94 -3.79
C VAL A 375 3.09 -20.81 -5.02
N GLU A 376 2.20 -21.74 -5.36
CA GLU A 376 2.30 -22.59 -6.55
C GLU A 376 2.33 -21.75 -7.85
N THR A 377 1.45 -20.75 -7.94
CA THR A 377 1.40 -19.87 -9.10
C THR A 377 2.69 -19.09 -9.27
N VAL A 378 3.23 -18.52 -8.18
CA VAL A 378 4.51 -17.79 -8.21
C VAL A 378 5.66 -18.73 -8.60
N LYS A 379 5.71 -19.94 -8.01
CA LYS A 379 6.69 -20.98 -8.38
C LYS A 379 6.61 -21.32 -9.87
N SER A 380 5.41 -21.48 -10.40
CA SER A 380 5.19 -21.76 -11.82
C SER A 380 5.63 -20.62 -12.73
N LEU A 381 5.35 -19.34 -12.32
CA LEU A 381 5.70 -18.14 -13.09
C LEU A 381 7.21 -17.92 -13.17
N PHE A 382 7.94 -18.13 -12.08
CA PHE A 382 9.36 -17.84 -11.98
C PHE A 382 10.25 -19.08 -12.14
N GLY A 383 9.68 -20.29 -12.15
CA GLY A 383 10.42 -21.56 -12.28
C GLY A 383 11.29 -21.90 -11.07
N LYS A 384 11.05 -21.27 -9.92
CA LYS A 384 11.82 -21.46 -8.66
C LYS A 384 10.96 -21.31 -7.41
N GLU A 385 11.41 -21.87 -6.30
CA GLU A 385 10.77 -21.71 -5.00
C GLU A 385 10.91 -20.27 -4.51
N PRO A 386 9.81 -19.64 -4.03
CA PRO A 386 9.92 -18.36 -3.36
C PRO A 386 10.77 -18.45 -2.08
N SER A 387 11.51 -17.38 -1.80
CA SER A 387 12.34 -17.26 -0.60
C SER A 387 11.46 -17.15 0.66
N LYS A 388 11.89 -17.84 1.72
CA LYS A 388 11.27 -17.76 3.07
C LYS A 388 12.10 -16.92 4.04
N ALA A 389 13.03 -16.12 3.53
CA ALA A 389 13.96 -15.34 4.34
C ALA A 389 13.31 -14.17 5.10
N VAL A 390 12.14 -13.72 4.68
CA VAL A 390 11.38 -12.65 5.37
C VAL A 390 10.02 -13.16 5.83
N ASN A 391 9.55 -12.61 6.94
CA ASN A 391 8.16 -12.83 7.36
C ASN A 391 7.23 -11.93 6.53
N PRO A 392 6.27 -12.48 5.77
CA PRO A 392 5.40 -11.71 4.89
C PRO A 392 4.58 -10.61 5.59
N ASP A 393 4.31 -10.75 6.88
CA ASP A 393 3.50 -9.80 7.67
C ASP A 393 4.34 -8.72 8.36
N GLU A 394 5.67 -8.87 8.38
CA GLU A 394 6.59 -8.02 9.16
C GLU A 394 7.59 -7.27 8.28
N ALA A 395 7.94 -7.83 7.12
CA ALA A 395 9.03 -7.34 6.27
C ALA A 395 8.86 -5.87 5.89
N VAL A 396 7.63 -5.43 5.63
CA VAL A 396 7.31 -4.07 5.21
C VAL A 396 7.59 -3.06 6.34
N ALA A 397 7.11 -3.33 7.55
CA ALA A 397 7.35 -2.47 8.71
C ALA A 397 8.84 -2.43 9.09
N ILE A 398 9.53 -3.57 9.02
CA ILE A 398 10.98 -3.68 9.24
C ILE A 398 11.73 -2.79 8.23
N GLY A 399 11.43 -2.90 6.95
CA GLY A 399 12.06 -2.08 5.92
C GLY A 399 11.78 -0.59 6.08
N ALA A 400 10.58 -0.23 6.51
CA ALA A 400 10.23 1.16 6.85
C ALA A 400 11.07 1.67 8.03
N ALA A 401 11.33 0.85 9.06
CA ALA A 401 12.19 1.22 10.19
C ALA A 401 13.66 1.40 9.75
N ILE A 402 14.17 0.51 8.89
CA ILE A 402 15.51 0.63 8.30
C ILE A 402 15.62 1.95 7.52
N GLN A 403 14.62 2.29 6.70
CA GLN A 403 14.59 3.56 5.97
C GLN A 403 14.54 4.76 6.93
N GLY A 404 13.87 4.64 8.07
CA GLY A 404 13.90 5.63 9.15
C GLY A 404 15.30 5.86 9.70
N ALA A 405 16.06 4.79 9.93
CA ALA A 405 17.44 4.83 10.39
C ALA A 405 18.39 5.45 9.33
N VAL A 406 18.16 5.21 8.06
CA VAL A 406 18.89 5.89 6.98
C VAL A 406 18.64 7.39 7.01
N LEU A 407 17.37 7.82 7.18
CA LEU A 407 17.01 9.24 7.22
C LEU A 407 17.51 9.95 8.50
N SER A 408 17.64 9.25 9.63
CA SER A 408 18.25 9.78 10.86
C SER A 408 19.77 9.79 10.84
N GLY A 409 20.39 9.09 9.88
CA GLY A 409 21.82 8.92 9.76
C GLY A 409 22.43 7.89 10.73
N GLU A 410 21.60 6.99 11.26
CA GLU A 410 22.02 5.84 12.07
C GLU A 410 22.55 4.69 11.19
N VAL A 411 22.02 4.57 9.98
CA VAL A 411 22.47 3.66 8.93
C VAL A 411 22.93 4.51 7.74
N THR A 412 24.15 4.30 7.24
CA THR A 412 24.79 5.15 6.23
C THR A 412 25.15 4.43 4.93
N ASP A 413 25.11 3.13 4.95
CA ASP A 413 25.55 2.22 3.89
C ASP A 413 24.41 1.64 3.05
N VAL A 414 23.24 2.28 3.10
CA VAL A 414 22.05 1.92 2.32
C VAL A 414 21.60 3.09 1.47
N LEU A 415 21.42 2.84 0.16
CA LEU A 415 20.85 3.78 -0.80
C LEU A 415 19.65 3.14 -1.49
N LEU A 416 18.52 3.83 -1.46
CA LEU A 416 17.28 3.42 -2.11
C LEU A 416 16.98 4.32 -3.30
N LEU A 417 16.90 3.73 -4.50
CA LEU A 417 16.47 4.36 -5.74
C LEU A 417 15.13 3.75 -6.18
N ASP A 418 14.07 4.51 -6.05
CA ASP A 418 12.71 4.08 -6.40
C ASP A 418 12.26 4.64 -7.75
N VAL A 419 11.11 4.20 -8.27
CA VAL A 419 10.59 4.60 -9.58
C VAL A 419 9.15 5.12 -9.51
N THR A 420 8.76 5.89 -10.53
CA THR A 420 7.36 6.28 -10.70
C THR A 420 6.53 5.07 -11.16
N PRO A 421 5.39 4.75 -10.51
CA PRO A 421 4.57 3.59 -10.92
C PRO A 421 3.78 3.83 -12.20
N LEU A 422 3.44 5.09 -12.48
CA LEU A 422 2.61 5.52 -13.59
C LEU A 422 3.34 6.57 -14.44
N SER A 423 2.99 6.66 -15.73
CA SER A 423 3.42 7.77 -16.57
C SER A 423 2.72 9.05 -16.12
N LEU A 424 3.47 10.16 -16.11
CA LEU A 424 2.99 11.49 -15.78
C LEU A 424 3.01 12.37 -17.04
N GLY A 425 1.94 13.06 -17.30
CA GLY A 425 1.80 13.94 -18.45
C GLY A 425 0.71 14.97 -18.26
N ILE A 426 0.38 15.65 -19.34
CA ILE A 426 -0.69 16.64 -19.40
C ILE A 426 -1.68 16.28 -20.50
N GLU A 427 -2.92 16.72 -20.33
CA GLU A 427 -3.90 16.72 -21.40
C GLU A 427 -3.62 17.90 -22.34
N THR A 428 -3.49 17.61 -23.63
CA THR A 428 -3.30 18.58 -24.69
C THR A 428 -4.53 18.66 -25.61
N LEU A 429 -4.50 19.56 -26.60
CA LEU A 429 -5.62 19.79 -27.51
C LEU A 429 -6.18 18.47 -28.10
N GLY A 430 -7.50 18.31 -28.00
CA GLY A 430 -8.18 17.09 -28.46
C GLY A 430 -8.22 15.94 -27.45
N GLY A 431 -7.93 16.19 -26.15
CA GLY A 431 -7.95 15.17 -25.11
C GLY A 431 -6.78 14.18 -25.20
N VAL A 432 -5.68 14.59 -25.85
CA VAL A 432 -4.52 13.72 -26.04
C VAL A 432 -3.62 13.78 -24.79
N PHE A 433 -3.28 12.60 -24.28
CA PHE A 433 -2.28 12.48 -23.21
C PHE A 433 -0.87 12.69 -23.75
N THR A 434 -0.24 13.80 -23.38
CA THR A 434 1.16 14.08 -23.70
C THR A 434 2.06 13.72 -22.54
N ARG A 435 2.77 12.60 -22.66
CA ARG A 435 3.63 12.04 -21.61
C ARG A 435 4.89 12.86 -21.43
N LEU A 436 5.16 13.29 -20.19
CA LEU A 436 6.38 14.00 -19.78
C LEU A 436 7.38 13.10 -19.08
N ILE A 437 6.92 12.28 -18.14
CA ILE A 437 7.74 11.33 -17.39
C ILE A 437 7.16 9.93 -17.63
N PRO A 438 7.92 9.03 -18.26
CA PRO A 438 7.52 7.63 -18.42
C PRO A 438 7.38 6.93 -17.06
N ARG A 439 6.47 5.95 -16.94
CA ARG A 439 6.47 5.03 -15.79
C ARG A 439 7.82 4.32 -15.67
N ASN A 440 8.13 3.86 -14.48
CA ASN A 440 9.40 3.23 -14.12
C ASN A 440 10.62 4.17 -14.36
N THR A 441 10.41 5.49 -14.31
CA THR A 441 11.50 6.47 -14.27
C THR A 441 12.00 6.59 -12.84
N THR A 442 13.31 6.43 -12.63
CA THR A 442 13.95 6.57 -11.30
C THR A 442 13.70 7.96 -10.70
N ILE A 443 13.36 7.99 -9.43
CA ILE A 443 13.10 9.20 -8.66
C ILE A 443 14.23 9.47 -7.64
N PRO A 444 14.59 10.77 -7.39
CA PRO A 444 13.89 12.00 -7.85
C PRO A 444 14.16 12.33 -9.32
N THR A 445 13.14 12.81 -10.03
CA THR A 445 13.24 13.23 -11.42
C THR A 445 12.53 14.56 -11.65
N LYS A 446 12.96 15.30 -12.69
CA LYS A 446 12.34 16.55 -13.12
C LYS A 446 12.34 16.63 -14.65
N LYS A 447 11.19 16.95 -15.24
CA LYS A 447 11.04 17.22 -16.67
C LYS A 447 10.35 18.57 -16.88
N SER A 448 10.80 19.29 -17.89
CA SER A 448 10.20 20.56 -18.32
C SER A 448 10.03 20.54 -19.82
N GLN A 449 8.88 21.01 -20.29
CA GLN A 449 8.57 21.17 -21.71
C GLN A 449 7.72 22.42 -21.87
N ILE A 450 7.91 23.12 -22.99
CA ILE A 450 7.15 24.32 -23.31
C ILE A 450 5.89 23.89 -24.08
N PHE A 451 4.75 24.41 -23.66
CA PHE A 451 3.46 24.26 -24.31
C PHE A 451 2.84 25.62 -24.55
N SER A 452 2.00 25.73 -25.58
CA SER A 452 1.11 26.87 -25.77
C SER A 452 -0.28 26.54 -25.24
N THR A 453 -1.04 27.58 -24.89
CA THR A 453 -2.46 27.41 -24.51
C THR A 453 -3.29 26.95 -25.71
N ALA A 454 -4.25 26.06 -25.48
CA ALA A 454 -5.16 25.56 -26.51
C ALA A 454 -6.26 26.56 -26.88
N ALA A 455 -6.60 27.49 -25.94
CA ALA A 455 -7.60 28.52 -26.11
C ALA A 455 -7.19 29.84 -25.43
N ALA A 456 -7.72 30.96 -25.90
CA ALA A 456 -7.50 32.24 -25.27
C ALA A 456 -8.13 32.23 -23.86
N GLY A 457 -7.39 32.76 -22.87
CA GLY A 457 -7.85 32.83 -21.48
C GLY A 457 -7.79 31.51 -20.69
N GLN A 458 -7.13 30.49 -21.19
CA GLN A 458 -6.92 29.24 -20.45
C GLN A 458 -6.17 29.49 -19.13
N THR A 459 -6.74 29.09 -17.99
CA THR A 459 -6.21 29.33 -16.64
C THR A 459 -5.69 28.07 -15.94
N SER A 460 -5.93 26.88 -16.52
CA SER A 460 -5.55 25.61 -15.92
C SER A 460 -5.03 24.60 -16.94
N VAL A 461 -4.25 23.64 -16.46
CA VAL A 461 -3.74 22.51 -17.22
C VAL A 461 -4.05 21.24 -16.43
N CYS A 462 -4.63 20.25 -17.08
CA CYS A 462 -4.91 18.95 -16.47
C CYS A 462 -3.65 18.10 -16.45
N LEU A 463 -3.18 17.75 -15.25
CA LEU A 463 -2.15 16.75 -15.03
C LEU A 463 -2.80 15.37 -15.00
N LEU A 464 -2.25 14.44 -15.73
CA LEU A 464 -2.74 13.08 -15.83
C LEU A 464 -1.67 12.08 -15.38
N TYR A 465 -2.11 11.13 -14.54
CA TYR A 465 -1.36 9.95 -14.15
C TYR A 465 -1.99 8.75 -14.84
N THR A 466 -1.29 8.09 -15.75
CA THR A 466 -1.84 6.97 -16.49
C THR A 466 -0.79 5.93 -16.82
N SER A 467 -1.22 4.68 -16.88
CA SER A 467 -0.47 3.61 -17.50
C SER A 467 -0.52 3.81 -19.02
N PRO A 468 0.56 3.55 -19.77
CA PRO A 468 0.51 3.63 -21.24
C PRO A 468 -0.64 2.74 -21.75
N SER A 469 -1.60 3.39 -22.37
CA SER A 469 -2.65 2.71 -23.15
C SER A 469 -2.08 2.37 -24.53
N PRO A 470 -2.62 1.38 -25.26
CA PRO A 470 -2.29 1.18 -26.67
C PRO A 470 -2.52 2.42 -27.56
N ARG A 471 -3.29 3.41 -27.08
CA ARG A 471 -3.51 4.70 -27.75
C ARG A 471 -2.37 5.71 -27.47
N ASP A 472 -1.54 5.49 -26.46
CA ASP A 472 -0.47 6.39 -26.02
C ASP A 472 0.88 6.07 -26.73
N THR A 473 0.89 5.10 -27.62
CA THR A 473 2.07 4.64 -28.38
C THR A 473 2.13 5.19 -29.82
N ARG A 474 1.45 6.31 -30.09
CA ARG A 474 1.56 7.02 -31.37
C ARG A 474 2.37 8.30 -31.23
#